data_49798d5f69bcbe3c4e0b86b0bf1a22ee
#
_entry.id   49798d5f69bcbe3c4e0b86b0bf1a22ee
#
_cell.length_a   1.000
_cell.length_b   1.000
_cell.length_c   1.000
_cell.angle_alpha   90.00
_cell.angle_beta   90.00
_cell.angle_gamma   90.00
#
_symmetry.space_group_name_H-M   'P 1'
#
loop_
_entity.id
_entity.type
_entity.pdbx_description
1 polymer ?
#
loop_
_entity_poly.entity_id
_entity_poly.type
_entity_poly.pdbx_seq_one_letter_code
_entity_poly.pdbx_strand_id
1 'polypeptide(L)'
;IQKDAQMTMTQLITIAVGSCVCGCCSWAPDLMRFSKDYKTTTGVMAIGLGICGPFMLLIGIVGMLVYGQYDIAYILKEQGLLSMAFIGLFANIWSTAQGNAYSSSLNLASIFTKVKREKLLVIFGVIGTVIGLFGLYRYFSAWLSFLATAFPPMAGVVIADYVVSWRGKPP
;
A
#
# COMPACT_ATOMS: atom_id res chain seq x y z
N ILE A 1 -9.87 -4.78 22.90
CA ILE A 1 -9.07 -5.90 22.35
C ILE A 1 -10.05 -7.04 22.22
N GLN A 2 -10.43 -7.34 20.97
CA GLN A 2 -11.33 -8.45 20.67
C GLN A 2 -10.54 -9.75 20.85
N LYS A 3 -10.70 -10.35 22.03
CA LYS A 3 -10.24 -11.68 22.35
C LYS A 3 -11.08 -12.66 21.51
N ASP A 4 -10.39 -13.58 20.83
CA ASP A 4 -10.96 -14.78 20.22
C ASP A 4 -11.62 -14.72 18.83
N ALA A 5 -11.09 -13.94 17.91
CA ALA A 5 -11.23 -14.31 16.51
C ALA A 5 -10.02 -15.18 16.13
N GLN A 6 -10.09 -16.49 16.38
CA GLN A 6 -9.11 -17.43 15.79
C GLN A 6 -9.31 -17.37 14.27
N MET A 7 -8.47 -16.57 13.60
CA MET A 7 -8.47 -16.51 12.14
C MET A 7 -8.09 -17.90 11.60
N THR A 8 -8.92 -18.42 10.72
CA THR A 8 -8.63 -19.65 10.01
C THR A 8 -7.39 -19.46 9.13
N MET A 9 -6.56 -20.50 8.98
CA MET A 9 -5.38 -20.47 8.09
C MET A 9 -5.70 -19.94 6.69
N THR A 10 -6.86 -20.32 6.15
CA THR A 10 -7.34 -19.80 4.86
C THR A 10 -7.52 -18.28 4.87
N GLN A 11 -8.07 -17.72 5.93
CA GLN A 11 -8.24 -16.27 6.05
C GLN A 11 -6.88 -15.54 6.14
N LEU A 12 -5.93 -16.10 6.87
CA LEU A 12 -4.57 -15.55 6.98
C LEU A 12 -3.87 -15.55 5.61
N ILE A 13 -3.94 -16.65 4.88
CA ILE A 13 -3.36 -16.77 3.53
C ILE A 13 -4.05 -15.78 2.58
N THR A 14 -5.37 -15.68 2.61
CA THR A 14 -6.13 -14.74 1.76
C THR A 14 -5.73 -13.29 2.02
N ILE A 15 -5.61 -12.89 3.29
CA ILE A 15 -5.19 -11.53 3.65
C ILE A 15 -3.75 -11.28 3.22
N ALA A 16 -2.83 -12.22 3.45
CA ALA A 16 -1.43 -12.07 3.08
C ALA A 16 -1.24 -11.94 1.56
N VAL A 17 -1.85 -12.85 0.79
CA VAL A 17 -1.80 -12.83 -0.68
C VAL A 17 -2.51 -11.58 -1.22
N GLY A 18 -3.70 -11.26 -0.71
CA GLY A 18 -4.48 -10.10 -1.13
C GLY A 18 -3.71 -8.79 -0.88
N SER A 19 -3.07 -8.65 0.26
CA SER A 19 -2.26 -7.45 0.59
C SER A 19 -1.04 -7.32 -0.31
N CYS A 20 -0.34 -8.42 -0.59
CA CYS A 20 0.81 -8.44 -1.49
C CYS A 20 0.41 -8.07 -2.92
N VAL A 21 -0.65 -8.69 -3.45
CA VAL A 21 -1.17 -8.42 -4.79
C VAL A 21 -1.68 -6.99 -4.91
N CYS A 22 -2.39 -6.49 -3.90
CA CYS A 22 -2.86 -5.10 -3.86
C CYS A 22 -1.70 -4.11 -3.94
N GLY A 23 -0.63 -4.31 -3.16
CA GLY A 23 0.57 -3.47 -3.21
C GLY A 23 1.26 -3.52 -4.58
N CYS A 24 1.45 -4.73 -5.13
CA CYS A 24 2.07 -4.91 -6.44
C CYS A 24 1.24 -4.28 -7.57
N CYS A 25 -0.08 -4.48 -7.59
CA CYS A 25 -0.94 -4.01 -8.68
C CYS A 25 -1.19 -2.51 -8.64
N SER A 26 -1.27 -1.90 -7.46
CA SER A 26 -1.58 -0.48 -7.36
C SER A 26 -0.37 0.43 -7.48
N TRP A 27 0.79 0.03 -6.95
CA TRP A 27 1.97 0.89 -6.88
C TRP A 27 3.06 0.55 -7.89
N ALA A 28 3.25 -0.74 -8.18
CA ALA A 28 4.34 -1.16 -9.04
C ALA A 28 4.27 -0.57 -10.45
N PRO A 29 3.13 -0.55 -11.16
CA PRO A 29 3.06 0.00 -12.50
C PRO A 29 3.43 1.48 -12.54
N ASP A 30 2.99 2.26 -11.56
CA ASP A 30 3.22 3.72 -11.52
C ASP A 30 4.68 4.06 -11.22
N LEU A 31 5.33 3.31 -10.34
CA LEU A 31 6.72 3.55 -9.95
C LEU A 31 7.71 2.92 -10.95
N MET A 32 7.42 1.72 -11.43
CA MET A 32 8.33 0.97 -12.30
C MET A 32 8.36 1.49 -13.74
N ARG A 33 7.40 2.31 -14.16
CA ARG A 33 7.42 2.98 -15.48
C ARG A 33 8.67 3.83 -15.71
N PHE A 34 9.34 4.26 -14.64
CA PHE A 34 10.60 5.02 -14.71
C PHE A 34 11.84 4.11 -14.69
N SER A 35 11.67 2.82 -14.56
CA SER A 35 12.77 1.88 -14.56
C SER A 35 13.40 1.76 -15.95
N LYS A 36 14.73 1.71 -16.00
CA LYS A 36 15.48 1.65 -17.24
C LYS A 36 15.35 0.28 -17.92
N ASP A 37 15.38 -0.79 -17.13
CA ASP A 37 15.42 -2.16 -17.62
C ASP A 37 14.50 -3.08 -16.82
N TYR A 38 13.97 -4.12 -17.49
CA TYR A 38 13.18 -5.17 -16.86
C TYR A 38 13.94 -5.85 -15.69
N LYS A 39 15.24 -6.10 -15.83
CA LYS A 39 16.06 -6.71 -14.77
C LYS A 39 16.12 -5.84 -13.52
N THR A 40 16.26 -4.52 -13.70
CA THR A 40 16.24 -3.55 -12.61
C THR A 40 14.89 -3.53 -11.92
N THR A 41 13.80 -3.52 -12.68
CA THR A 41 12.43 -3.59 -12.14
C THR A 41 12.23 -4.83 -11.28
N THR A 42 12.57 -6.00 -11.81
CA THR A 42 12.43 -7.27 -11.10
C THR A 42 13.31 -7.32 -9.86
N GLY A 43 14.54 -6.81 -9.94
CA GLY A 43 15.45 -6.75 -8.79
C GLY A 43 14.92 -5.87 -7.66
N VAL A 44 14.45 -4.66 -7.98
CA VAL A 44 13.88 -3.73 -6.99
C VAL A 44 12.64 -4.33 -6.32
N MET A 45 11.75 -4.95 -7.10
CA MET A 45 10.56 -5.59 -6.57
C MET A 45 10.89 -6.80 -5.70
N ALA A 46 11.85 -7.63 -6.12
CA ALA A 46 12.30 -8.79 -5.34
C ALA A 46 12.92 -8.38 -3.99
N ILE A 47 13.73 -7.34 -3.96
CA ILE A 47 14.31 -6.80 -2.72
C ILE A 47 13.22 -6.16 -1.85
N GLY A 48 12.37 -5.33 -2.42
CA GLY A 48 11.32 -4.63 -1.68
C GLY A 48 10.31 -5.58 -1.04
N LEU A 49 9.78 -6.51 -1.82
CA LEU A 49 8.75 -7.45 -1.34
C LEU A 49 9.35 -8.67 -0.65
N GLY A 50 10.49 -9.18 -1.14
CA GLY A 50 11.09 -10.41 -0.64
C GLY A 50 11.96 -10.23 0.59
N ILE A 51 12.56 -9.07 0.78
CA ILE A 51 13.47 -8.78 1.91
C ILE A 51 12.88 -7.72 2.83
N CYS A 52 12.61 -6.52 2.30
CA CYS A 52 12.17 -5.39 3.15
C CYS A 52 10.79 -5.64 3.76
N GLY A 53 9.85 -6.23 3.01
CA GLY A 53 8.52 -6.57 3.52
C GLY A 53 8.56 -7.52 4.72
N PRO A 54 9.14 -8.73 4.60
CA PRO A 54 9.29 -9.66 5.72
C PRO A 54 10.08 -9.07 6.91
N PHE A 55 11.11 -8.27 6.64
CA PHE A 55 11.88 -7.61 7.70
C PHE A 55 11.01 -6.65 8.53
N MET A 56 10.18 -5.84 7.88
CA MET A 56 9.23 -4.95 8.56
C MET A 56 8.18 -5.72 9.36
N LEU A 57 7.70 -6.85 8.84
CA LEU A 57 6.77 -7.72 9.57
C LEU A 57 7.43 -8.33 10.81
N LEU A 58 8.67 -8.76 10.73
CA LEU A 58 9.42 -9.27 11.88
C LEU A 58 9.57 -8.22 12.98
N ILE A 59 9.89 -6.97 12.63
CA ILE A 59 9.94 -5.86 13.59
C ILE A 59 8.59 -5.68 14.28
N GLY A 60 7.49 -5.70 13.52
CA GLY A 60 6.13 -5.59 14.07
C GLY A 60 5.79 -6.74 15.03
N ILE A 61 6.17 -7.98 14.68
CA ILE A 61 5.93 -9.16 15.52
C ILE A 61 6.74 -9.07 16.83
N VAL A 62 8.02 -8.73 16.75
CA VAL A 62 8.87 -8.54 17.94
C VAL A 62 8.32 -7.41 18.82
N GLY A 63 7.91 -6.31 18.23
CA GLY A 63 7.26 -5.22 18.95
C GLY A 63 6.01 -5.65 19.69
N MET A 64 5.15 -6.44 19.05
CA MET A 64 3.94 -6.98 19.67
C MET A 64 4.26 -7.94 20.82
N LEU A 65 5.28 -8.78 20.67
CA LEU A 65 5.67 -9.75 21.71
C LEU A 65 6.31 -9.08 22.93
N VAL A 66 7.12 -8.04 22.74
CA VAL A 66 7.88 -7.39 23.82
C VAL A 66 7.07 -6.27 24.47
N TYR A 67 6.43 -5.42 23.69
CA TYR A 67 5.74 -4.22 24.17
C TYR A 67 4.20 -4.31 24.13
N GLY A 68 3.65 -5.41 23.61
CA GLY A 68 2.20 -5.54 23.41
C GLY A 68 1.63 -4.58 22.35
N GLN A 69 2.50 -3.97 21.54
CA GLN A 69 2.17 -2.98 20.51
C GLN A 69 2.92 -3.30 19.22
N TYR A 70 2.23 -3.17 18.09
CA TYR A 70 2.81 -3.36 16.76
C TYR A 70 3.24 -2.04 16.09
N ASP A 71 2.85 -0.91 16.66
CA ASP A 71 3.19 0.42 16.14
C ASP A 71 4.55 0.86 16.66
N ILE A 72 5.50 1.02 15.74
CA ILE A 72 6.87 1.38 16.07
C ILE A 72 6.98 2.75 16.76
N ALA A 73 6.04 3.67 16.49
CA ALA A 73 6.01 4.97 17.15
C ALA A 73 5.72 4.85 18.66
N TYR A 74 4.83 3.93 19.04
CA TYR A 74 4.59 3.61 20.44
C TYR A 74 5.78 2.95 21.12
N ILE A 75 6.44 2.02 20.43
CA ILE A 75 7.63 1.33 20.94
C ILE A 75 8.75 2.34 21.23
N LEU A 76 9.00 3.25 20.28
CA LEU A 76 10.01 4.30 20.45
C LEU A 76 9.65 5.28 21.58
N LYS A 77 8.36 5.58 21.76
CA LYS A 77 7.88 6.39 22.88
C LYS A 77 8.17 5.74 24.23
N GLU A 78 7.89 4.44 24.38
CA GLU A 78 8.18 3.69 25.61
C GLU A 78 9.69 3.62 25.91
N GLN A 79 10.52 3.65 24.88
CA GLN A 79 11.99 3.72 25.00
C GLN A 79 12.52 5.13 25.30
N GLY A 80 11.64 6.13 25.46
CA GLY A 80 12.03 7.52 25.69
C GLY A 80 12.52 8.26 24.43
N LEU A 81 12.41 7.66 23.25
CA LEU A 81 12.87 8.23 21.97
C LEU A 81 11.73 8.96 21.22
N LEU A 82 10.96 9.77 21.94
CA LEU A 82 9.79 10.45 21.39
C LEU A 82 10.10 11.33 20.16
N SER A 83 11.23 12.03 20.18
CA SER A 83 11.66 12.88 19.06
C SER A 83 11.93 12.05 17.80
N MET A 84 12.58 10.90 17.93
CA MET A 84 12.82 9.98 16.81
C MET A 84 11.52 9.36 16.30
N ALA A 85 10.61 9.01 17.20
CA ALA A 85 9.28 8.53 16.84
C ALA A 85 8.53 9.57 15.98
N PHE A 86 8.54 10.83 16.40
CA PHE A 86 7.88 11.91 15.68
C PHE A 86 8.48 12.15 14.30
N ILE A 87 9.81 12.25 14.19
CA ILE A 87 10.52 12.46 12.92
C ILE A 87 10.27 11.28 11.97
N GLY A 88 10.40 10.05 12.46
CA GLY A 88 10.18 8.84 11.66
C GLY A 88 8.75 8.73 11.15
N LEU A 89 7.77 9.01 12.00
CA LEU A 89 6.35 8.99 11.65
C LEU A 89 6.01 10.08 10.63
N PHE A 90 6.53 11.29 10.83
CA PHE A 90 6.35 12.40 9.88
C PHE A 90 6.96 12.07 8.52
N ALA A 91 8.19 11.59 8.48
CA ALA A 91 8.86 11.22 7.24
C ALA A 91 8.13 10.08 6.50
N ASN A 92 7.62 9.09 7.22
CA ASN A 92 6.84 7.99 6.66
C ASN A 92 5.51 8.48 6.07
N ILE A 93 4.75 9.28 6.82
CA ILE A 93 3.48 9.85 6.33
C ILE A 93 3.74 10.74 5.12
N TRP A 94 4.77 11.57 5.16
CA TRP A 94 5.13 12.47 4.06
C TRP A 94 5.45 11.71 2.77
N SER A 95 6.32 10.70 2.83
CA SER A 95 6.70 9.92 1.65
C SER A 95 5.52 9.12 1.08
N THR A 96 4.70 8.52 1.96
CA THR A 96 3.50 7.76 1.56
C THR A 96 2.45 8.67 0.93
N ALA A 97 2.23 9.86 1.50
CA ALA A 97 1.30 10.84 0.95
C ALA A 97 1.70 11.31 -0.44
N GLN A 98 3.00 11.55 -0.69
CA GLN A 98 3.50 11.92 -2.02
C GLN A 98 3.26 10.81 -3.05
N GLY A 99 3.56 9.55 -2.72
CA GLY A 99 3.32 8.41 -3.60
C GLY A 99 1.85 8.24 -3.95
N ASN A 100 0.97 8.30 -2.94
CA ASN A 100 -0.47 8.22 -3.13
C ASN A 100 -1.03 9.39 -3.96
N ALA A 101 -0.57 10.61 -3.70
CA ALA A 101 -0.97 11.80 -4.45
C ALA A 101 -0.54 11.71 -5.92
N TYR A 102 0.66 11.17 -6.18
CA TYR A 102 1.15 10.94 -7.53
C TYR A 102 0.27 9.95 -8.29
N SER A 103 0.07 8.74 -7.77
CA SER A 103 -0.75 7.70 -8.41
C SER A 103 -2.20 8.14 -8.58
N SER A 104 -2.80 8.75 -7.55
CA SER A 104 -4.18 9.25 -7.62
C SER A 104 -4.34 10.31 -8.70
N SER A 105 -3.38 11.24 -8.81
CA SER A 105 -3.43 12.29 -9.84
C SER A 105 -3.30 11.76 -11.26
N LEU A 106 -2.56 10.68 -11.48
CA LEU A 106 -2.46 9.99 -12.76
C LEU A 106 -3.78 9.32 -13.14
N ASN A 107 -4.35 8.56 -12.20
CA ASN A 107 -5.60 7.86 -12.41
C ASN A 107 -6.76 8.83 -12.68
N LEU A 108 -6.82 9.94 -11.95
CA LEU A 108 -7.83 10.98 -12.18
C LEU A 108 -7.63 11.71 -13.50
N ALA A 109 -6.39 11.99 -13.91
CA ALA A 109 -6.09 12.62 -15.19
C ALA A 109 -6.46 11.74 -16.39
N SER A 110 -6.45 10.42 -16.25
CA SER A 110 -6.92 9.50 -17.29
C SER A 110 -8.45 9.54 -17.48
N ILE A 111 -9.19 9.84 -16.40
CA ILE A 111 -10.67 9.97 -16.43
C ILE A 111 -11.08 11.39 -16.85
N PHE A 112 -10.45 12.40 -16.25
CA PHE A 112 -10.75 13.83 -16.47
C PHE A 112 -9.74 14.49 -17.40
N THR A 113 -9.72 14.11 -18.67
CA THR A 113 -8.74 14.56 -19.67
C THR A 113 -8.73 16.07 -19.93
N LYS A 114 -9.83 16.78 -19.62
CA LYS A 114 -9.98 18.23 -19.84
C LYS A 114 -9.42 19.09 -18.69
N VAL A 115 -9.07 18.50 -17.56
CA VAL A 115 -8.64 19.23 -16.36
C VAL A 115 -7.14 18.99 -16.13
N LYS A 116 -6.40 20.05 -15.83
CA LYS A 116 -4.97 19.92 -15.53
C LYS A 116 -4.77 19.05 -14.27
N ARG A 117 -3.81 18.13 -14.33
CA ARG A 117 -3.45 17.19 -13.27
C ARG A 117 -3.26 17.86 -11.90
N GLU A 118 -2.59 19.02 -11.87
CA GLU A 118 -2.34 19.80 -10.64
C GLU A 118 -3.63 20.22 -9.94
N LYS A 119 -4.64 20.65 -10.72
CA LYS A 119 -5.94 21.04 -10.16
C LYS A 119 -6.69 19.84 -9.60
N LEU A 120 -6.64 18.70 -10.28
CA LEU A 120 -7.23 17.46 -9.78
C LEU A 120 -6.60 17.03 -8.47
N LEU A 121 -5.28 17.11 -8.36
CA LEU A 121 -4.56 16.77 -7.13
C LEU A 121 -5.03 17.63 -5.95
N VAL A 122 -5.14 18.93 -6.14
CA VAL A 122 -5.59 19.85 -5.07
C VAL A 122 -7.04 19.57 -4.69
N ILE A 123 -7.94 19.46 -5.66
CA ILE A 123 -9.37 19.21 -5.41
C ILE A 123 -9.57 17.91 -4.64
N PHE A 124 -8.99 16.81 -5.11
CA PHE A 124 -9.14 15.52 -4.45
C PHE A 124 -8.36 15.42 -3.14
N GLY A 125 -7.26 16.14 -3.00
CA GLY A 125 -6.54 16.29 -1.73
C GLY A 125 -7.42 16.98 -0.67
N VAL A 126 -8.09 18.07 -1.03
CA VAL A 126 -9.03 18.75 -0.12
C VAL A 126 -10.22 17.86 0.23
N ILE A 127 -10.82 17.19 -0.77
CA ILE A 127 -11.94 16.26 -0.54
C ILE A 127 -11.49 15.14 0.40
N GLY A 128 -10.33 14.51 0.16
CA GLY A 128 -9.78 13.45 1.01
C GLY A 128 -9.55 13.91 2.45
N THR A 129 -9.04 15.13 2.63
CA THR A 129 -8.83 15.72 3.96
C THR A 129 -10.15 15.93 4.69
N VAL A 130 -11.16 16.50 4.01
CA VAL A 130 -12.49 16.71 4.58
C VAL A 130 -13.13 15.38 4.98
N ILE A 131 -13.08 14.37 4.09
CA ILE A 131 -13.59 13.03 4.37
C ILE A 131 -12.87 12.41 5.58
N GLY A 132 -11.54 12.58 5.67
CA GLY A 132 -10.74 12.13 6.81
C GLY A 132 -11.20 12.74 8.14
N LEU A 133 -11.52 14.03 8.16
CA LEU A 133 -12.02 14.72 9.35
C LEU A 133 -13.38 14.19 9.83
N PHE A 134 -14.23 13.71 8.93
CA PHE A 134 -15.50 13.07 9.29
C PHE A 134 -15.36 11.67 9.90
N GLY A 135 -14.15 11.21 10.16
CA GLY A 135 -13.90 9.95 10.87
C GLY A 135 -14.10 8.68 10.04
N LEU A 136 -13.96 8.76 8.74
CA LEU A 136 -14.04 7.60 7.83
C LEU A 136 -13.02 6.52 8.14
N TYR A 137 -11.97 6.84 8.91
CA TYR A 137 -10.97 5.88 9.39
C TYR A 137 -11.57 4.69 10.15
N ARG A 138 -12.77 4.85 10.73
CA ARG A 138 -13.49 3.76 11.42
C ARG A 138 -13.88 2.62 10.47
N TYR A 139 -14.09 2.93 9.21
CA TYR A 139 -14.46 1.95 8.16
C TYR A 139 -13.23 1.46 7.37
N PHE A 140 -12.04 1.89 7.76
CA PHE A 140 -10.80 1.59 7.03
C PHE A 140 -10.53 0.10 6.89
N SER A 141 -10.76 -0.68 7.95
CA SER A 141 -10.58 -2.15 7.91
C SER A 141 -11.55 -2.83 6.92
N ALA A 142 -12.80 -2.40 6.88
CA ALA A 142 -13.78 -2.93 5.92
C ALA A 142 -13.39 -2.57 4.49
N TRP A 143 -12.91 -1.35 4.27
CA TRP A 143 -12.39 -0.89 2.98
C TRP A 143 -11.17 -1.70 2.52
N LEU A 144 -10.21 -1.93 3.40
CA LEU A 144 -9.04 -2.77 3.10
C LEU A 144 -9.43 -4.21 2.77
N SER A 145 -10.38 -4.78 3.49
CA SER A 145 -10.89 -6.13 3.20
C SER A 145 -11.56 -6.21 1.84
N PHE A 146 -12.34 -5.20 1.47
CA PHE A 146 -12.93 -5.08 0.14
C PHE A 146 -11.86 -5.02 -0.95
N LEU A 147 -10.84 -4.17 -0.80
CA LEU A 147 -9.74 -4.06 -1.74
C LEU A 147 -8.95 -5.38 -1.84
N ALA A 148 -8.63 -6.02 -0.72
CA ALA A 148 -7.91 -7.30 -0.69
C ALA A 148 -8.68 -8.42 -1.43
N THR A 149 -10.01 -8.34 -1.50
CA THR A 149 -10.84 -9.30 -2.24
C THR A 149 -10.96 -8.93 -3.72
N ALA A 150 -11.05 -7.64 -4.04
CA ALA A 150 -11.27 -7.15 -5.40
C ALA A 150 -10.00 -7.16 -6.28
N PHE A 151 -8.83 -6.86 -5.71
CA PHE A 151 -7.60 -6.74 -6.49
C PHE A 151 -7.07 -8.07 -7.07
N PRO A 152 -7.08 -9.22 -6.38
CA PRO A 152 -6.56 -10.45 -6.94
C PRO A 152 -7.24 -10.91 -8.24
N PRO A 153 -8.57 -10.86 -8.37
CA PRO A 153 -9.23 -11.15 -9.64
C PRO A 153 -8.83 -10.21 -10.76
N MET A 154 -8.70 -8.90 -10.48
CA MET A 154 -8.26 -7.91 -11.47
C MET A 154 -6.84 -8.19 -11.94
N ALA A 155 -5.91 -8.52 -11.03
CA ALA A 155 -4.56 -8.92 -11.38
C ALA A 155 -4.56 -10.19 -12.25
N GLY A 156 -5.41 -11.16 -11.93
CA GLY A 156 -5.58 -12.39 -12.73
C GLY A 156 -6.01 -12.09 -14.17
N VAL A 157 -6.93 -11.15 -14.36
CA VAL A 157 -7.37 -10.72 -15.70
C VAL A 157 -6.21 -10.08 -16.48
N VAL A 158 -5.46 -9.18 -15.86
CA VAL A 158 -4.31 -8.51 -16.52
C VAL A 158 -3.23 -9.53 -16.91
N ILE A 159 -2.92 -10.49 -16.04
CA ILE A 159 -1.95 -11.55 -16.34
C ILE A 159 -2.47 -12.44 -17.47
N ALA A 160 -3.75 -12.84 -17.43
CA ALA A 160 -4.35 -13.67 -18.46
C ALA A 160 -4.35 -12.96 -19.81
N ASP A 161 -4.69 -11.68 -19.86
CA ASP A 161 -4.67 -10.87 -21.08
C ASP A 161 -3.24 -10.80 -21.66
N TYR A 162 -2.23 -10.54 -20.82
CA TYR A 162 -0.84 -10.50 -21.25
C TYR A 162 -0.35 -11.84 -21.81
N VAL A 163 -0.71 -12.95 -21.18
CA VAL A 163 -0.26 -14.30 -21.61
C VAL A 163 -1.04 -14.79 -22.83
N VAL A 164 -2.35 -14.58 -22.85
CA VAL A 164 -3.25 -15.15 -23.88
C VAL A 164 -3.35 -14.22 -25.10
N SER A 165 -3.65 -12.93 -24.90
CA SER A 165 -3.87 -12.00 -26.00
C SER A 165 -2.55 -11.54 -26.62
N TRP A 166 -1.60 -11.17 -25.79
CA TRP A 166 -0.32 -10.59 -26.23
C TRP A 166 0.80 -11.61 -26.42
N ARG A 167 0.58 -12.87 -26.02
CA ARG A 167 1.60 -13.96 -26.10
C ARG A 167 2.96 -13.54 -25.53
N GLY A 168 2.96 -12.73 -24.45
CA GLY A 168 4.17 -12.24 -23.80
C GLY A 168 4.90 -11.10 -24.55
N LYS A 169 4.31 -10.53 -25.59
CA LYS A 169 4.85 -9.36 -26.30
C LYS A 169 4.01 -8.14 -25.95
N PRO A 170 4.61 -7.08 -25.38
CA PRO A 170 3.87 -5.84 -25.12
C PRO A 170 3.44 -5.17 -26.44
N PRO A 171 2.36 -4.37 -26.44
CA PRO A 171 1.89 -3.61 -27.58
C PRO A 171 2.91 -2.59 -28.06
#